data_588a4dc06f7d87d15311867e15cdc198
#
_entry.id   588a4dc06f7d87d15311867e15cdc198
#
_cell.length_a   1.000
_cell.length_b   1.000
_cell.length_c   1.000
_cell.angle_alpha   90.00
_cell.angle_beta   90.00
_cell.angle_gamma   90.00
#
_symmetry.space_group_name_H-M   'P 1'
#
loop_
_entity.id
_entity.type
_entity.pdbx_description
1 polymer ?
#
loop_
_entity_poly.entity_id
_entity_poly.type
_entity_poly.pdbx_seq_one_letter_code
_entity_poly.pdbx_strand_id
1 'polypeptide(L)'
;MFNFLRTTVLLAALTAIFMAVGYLVGGQSGMIVAFVIAALTNLFAYWNSDKMVLRMQNAVEVDPRTQPDLYHTVAGLSQRAGIPMPRLYVIDTDQPNAFATGRDPNNAAVAVSAGLLRYLEPREVAAVIAHELAHIRSRDTLTMTMTATIAGAISMLAQ
;
A
#
# COMPACT_ATOMS: atom_id res chain seq x y z
N MET A 1 -2.05 -11.14 13.84
CA MET A 1 -1.82 -10.40 15.10
C MET A 1 -0.51 -9.62 15.08
N PHE A 2 0.61 -10.21 14.66
CA PHE A 2 1.92 -9.53 14.58
C PHE A 2 1.95 -8.29 13.67
N ASN A 3 1.30 -8.33 12.52
CA ASN A 3 1.33 -7.22 11.55
C ASN A 3 0.54 -6.00 12.05
N PHE A 4 -0.59 -6.22 12.72
CA PHE A 4 -1.33 -5.14 13.38
C PHE A 4 -0.48 -4.44 14.45
N LEU A 5 0.24 -5.23 15.27
CA LEU A 5 1.13 -4.68 16.29
C LEU A 5 2.25 -3.82 15.68
N ARG A 6 2.87 -4.29 14.59
CA ARG A 6 3.92 -3.52 13.89
C ARG A 6 3.42 -2.19 13.35
N THR A 7 2.25 -2.18 12.70
CA THR A 7 1.63 -0.94 12.21
C THR A 7 1.31 0.01 13.35
N THR A 8 0.75 -0.50 14.46
CA THR A 8 0.44 0.31 15.65
C THR A 8 1.71 0.92 16.25
N VAL A 9 2.79 0.14 16.37
CA VAL A 9 4.08 0.64 16.88
C VAL A 9 4.66 1.73 15.98
N LEU A 10 4.61 1.56 14.64
CA LEU A 10 5.08 2.58 13.70
C LEU A 10 4.29 3.89 13.83
N LEU A 11 2.96 3.82 13.88
CA LEU A 11 2.11 5.00 14.05
C LEU A 11 2.32 5.68 15.40
N ALA A 12 2.49 4.90 16.48
CA ALA A 12 2.79 5.43 17.80
C ALA A 12 4.15 6.12 17.86
N ALA A 13 5.19 5.51 17.26
CA ALA A 13 6.53 6.11 17.18
C ALA A 13 6.51 7.43 16.38
N LEU A 14 5.83 7.45 15.24
CA LEU A 14 5.67 8.67 14.45
C LEU A 14 4.96 9.76 15.24
N THR A 15 3.87 9.43 15.94
CA THR A 15 3.14 10.36 16.81
C THR A 15 4.05 10.91 17.91
N ALA A 16 4.85 10.05 18.57
CA ALA A 16 5.77 10.49 19.63
C ALA A 16 6.83 11.46 19.11
N ILE A 17 7.37 11.22 17.90
CA ILE A 17 8.32 12.15 17.26
C ILE A 17 7.67 13.52 17.01
N PHE A 18 6.46 13.54 16.45
CA PHE A 18 5.71 14.79 16.23
C PHE A 18 5.46 15.55 17.53
N MET A 19 5.07 14.85 18.59
CA MET A 19 4.86 15.45 19.92
C MET A 19 6.15 16.03 20.51
N ALA A 20 7.28 15.31 20.37
CA ALA A 20 8.57 15.78 20.85
C ALA A 20 9.01 17.06 20.14
N VAL A 21 8.90 17.10 18.80
CA VAL A 21 9.19 18.30 18.01
C VAL A 21 8.24 19.45 18.39
N GLY A 22 6.94 19.17 18.52
CA GLY A 22 5.94 20.15 18.92
C GLY A 22 6.24 20.76 20.30
N TYR A 23 6.71 19.92 21.25
CA TYR A 23 7.12 20.39 22.56
C TYR A 23 8.35 21.31 22.51
N LEU A 24 9.34 20.97 21.70
CA LEU A 24 10.55 21.78 21.53
C LEU A 24 10.25 23.17 20.93
N VAL A 25 9.25 23.25 20.04
CA VAL A 25 8.91 24.51 19.35
C VAL A 25 7.94 25.38 20.16
N GLY A 26 6.94 24.78 20.83
CA GLY A 26 5.85 25.52 21.46
C GLY A 26 5.47 25.02 22.86
N GLY A 27 6.35 24.28 23.54
CA GLY A 27 6.10 23.75 24.88
C GLY A 27 4.88 22.82 24.91
N GLN A 28 4.14 22.85 26.02
CA GLN A 28 2.97 22.00 26.21
C GLN A 28 1.87 22.25 25.15
N SER A 29 1.62 23.47 24.78
CA SER A 29 0.63 23.83 23.75
C SER A 29 1.06 23.29 22.37
N GLY A 30 2.34 23.43 22.02
CA GLY A 30 2.90 22.90 20.78
C GLY A 30 2.81 21.36 20.72
N MET A 31 3.04 20.69 21.84
CA MET A 31 2.88 19.23 21.94
C MET A 31 1.43 18.77 21.67
N ILE A 32 0.44 19.49 22.23
CA ILE A 32 -0.99 19.17 22.03
C ILE A 32 -1.38 19.37 20.56
N VAL A 33 -0.98 20.48 19.96
CA VAL A 33 -1.24 20.76 18.54
C VAL A 33 -0.60 19.69 17.66
N ALA A 34 0.66 19.32 17.91
CA ALA A 34 1.37 18.27 17.19
C ALA A 34 0.70 16.92 17.33
N PHE A 35 0.19 16.58 18.52
CA PHE A 35 -0.58 15.35 18.74
C PHE A 35 -1.85 15.31 17.89
N VAL A 36 -2.63 16.39 17.87
CA VAL A 36 -3.86 16.47 17.06
C VAL A 36 -3.54 16.32 15.58
N ILE A 37 -2.51 17.01 15.08
CA ILE A 37 -2.07 16.91 13.69
C ILE A 37 -1.63 15.46 13.38
N ALA A 38 -0.80 14.86 14.22
CA ALA A 38 -0.35 13.49 14.02
C ALA A 38 -1.50 12.49 14.03
N ALA A 39 -2.45 12.61 14.95
CA ALA A 39 -3.62 11.74 15.03
C ALA A 39 -4.49 11.84 13.75
N LEU A 40 -4.78 13.04 13.27
CA LEU A 40 -5.52 13.26 12.03
C LEU A 40 -4.78 12.73 10.81
N THR A 41 -3.47 12.96 10.73
CA THR A 41 -2.63 12.47 9.63
C THR A 41 -2.56 10.93 9.63
N ASN A 42 -2.38 10.31 10.79
CA ASN A 42 -2.37 8.85 10.91
C ASN A 42 -3.72 8.24 10.52
N LEU A 43 -4.82 8.86 10.94
CA LEU A 43 -6.16 8.41 10.57
C LEU A 43 -6.36 8.52 9.06
N PHE A 44 -6.01 9.66 8.47
CA PHE A 44 -6.09 9.86 7.02
C PHE A 44 -5.22 8.85 6.26
N ALA A 45 -3.97 8.64 6.70
CA ALA A 45 -3.05 7.69 6.09
C ALA A 45 -3.58 6.25 6.17
N TYR A 46 -4.12 5.85 7.31
CA TYR A 46 -4.74 4.53 7.47
C TYR A 46 -5.85 4.26 6.44
N TRP A 47 -6.73 5.25 6.21
CA TRP A 47 -7.87 5.09 5.29
C TRP A 47 -7.50 5.26 3.81
N ASN A 48 -6.42 5.97 3.49
CA ASN A 48 -6.08 6.35 2.12
C ASN A 48 -4.70 5.89 1.65
N SER A 49 -3.98 5.08 2.45
CA SER A 49 -2.62 4.63 2.12
C SER A 49 -2.52 3.91 0.78
N ASP A 50 -3.52 3.08 0.44
CA ASP A 50 -3.61 2.38 -0.84
C ASP A 50 -3.66 3.37 -2.02
N LYS A 51 -4.54 4.37 -1.92
CA LYS A 51 -4.71 5.39 -2.97
C LYS A 51 -3.48 6.26 -3.12
N MET A 52 -2.79 6.57 -2.01
CA MET A 52 -1.57 7.36 -2.04
C MET A 52 -0.45 6.63 -2.78
N VAL A 53 -0.19 5.36 -2.45
CA VAL A 53 0.84 4.57 -3.11
C VAL A 53 0.52 4.37 -4.60
N LEU A 54 -0.72 4.05 -4.95
CA LEU A 54 -1.14 3.91 -6.35
C LEU A 54 -0.96 5.21 -7.14
N ARG A 55 -1.28 6.36 -6.57
CA ARG A 55 -1.05 7.67 -7.20
C ARG A 55 0.43 8.00 -7.36
N MET A 56 1.25 7.73 -6.35
CA MET A 56 2.70 7.95 -6.42
C MET A 56 3.35 7.13 -7.53
N GLN A 57 2.78 5.96 -7.86
CA GLN A 57 3.23 5.09 -8.94
C GLN A 57 2.54 5.37 -10.29
N ASN A 58 1.68 6.39 -10.38
CA ASN A 58 0.86 6.68 -11.57
C ASN A 58 0.09 5.44 -12.06
N ALA A 59 -0.38 4.61 -11.13
CA ALA A 59 -1.11 3.39 -11.43
C ALA A 59 -2.51 3.70 -11.98
N VAL A 60 -2.86 3.08 -13.10
CA VAL A 60 -4.16 3.23 -13.78
C VAL A 60 -5.00 1.99 -13.48
N GLU A 61 -6.21 2.21 -13.00
CA GLU A 61 -7.15 1.11 -12.74
C GLU A 61 -7.57 0.44 -14.05
N VAL A 62 -7.60 -0.88 -14.04
CA VAL A 62 -7.98 -1.70 -15.20
C VAL A 62 -9.13 -2.62 -14.87
N ASP A 63 -9.91 -2.94 -15.88
CA ASP A 63 -11.11 -3.74 -15.80
C ASP A 63 -11.06 -4.94 -16.79
N PRO A 64 -12.08 -5.84 -16.81
CA PRO A 64 -12.12 -6.97 -17.72
C PRO A 64 -12.12 -6.60 -19.21
N ARG A 65 -12.46 -5.34 -19.55
CA ARG A 65 -12.49 -4.87 -20.96
C ARG A 65 -11.12 -4.41 -21.41
N THR A 66 -10.37 -3.79 -20.50
CA THR A 66 -9.04 -3.22 -20.80
C THR A 66 -7.91 -4.25 -20.66
N GLN A 67 -8.01 -5.17 -19.69
CA GLN A 67 -7.01 -6.20 -19.42
C GLN A 67 -7.67 -7.55 -19.08
N PRO A 68 -8.33 -8.22 -20.05
CA PRO A 68 -9.12 -9.44 -19.79
C PRO A 68 -8.29 -10.58 -19.22
N ASP A 69 -7.11 -10.85 -19.76
CA ASP A 69 -6.27 -11.99 -19.35
C ASP A 69 -5.75 -11.81 -17.91
N LEU A 70 -5.27 -10.61 -17.59
CA LEU A 70 -4.84 -10.25 -16.25
C LEU A 70 -6.00 -10.37 -15.25
N TYR A 71 -7.16 -9.83 -15.61
CA TYR A 71 -8.35 -9.87 -14.77
C TYR A 71 -8.78 -11.31 -14.46
N HIS A 72 -8.87 -12.17 -15.47
CA HIS A 72 -9.23 -13.58 -15.29
C HIS A 72 -8.21 -14.35 -14.45
N THR A 73 -6.92 -14.07 -14.65
CA THR A 73 -5.84 -14.67 -13.85
C THR A 73 -6.00 -14.32 -12.37
N VAL A 74 -6.18 -13.02 -12.06
CA VAL A 74 -6.31 -12.57 -10.66
C VAL A 74 -7.62 -13.07 -10.05
N ALA A 75 -8.72 -13.06 -10.78
CA ALA A 75 -10.01 -13.58 -10.30
C ALA A 75 -9.91 -15.05 -9.90
N GLY A 76 -9.32 -15.90 -10.76
CA GLY A 76 -9.12 -17.31 -10.48
C GLY A 76 -8.18 -17.56 -9.29
N LEU A 77 -7.12 -16.75 -9.15
CA LEU A 77 -6.20 -16.85 -8.03
C LEU A 77 -6.85 -16.39 -6.72
N SER A 78 -7.62 -15.30 -6.73
CA SER A 78 -8.34 -14.79 -5.57
C SER A 78 -9.37 -15.78 -5.05
N GLN A 79 -10.11 -16.41 -5.96
CA GLN A 79 -11.07 -17.47 -5.62
C GLN A 79 -10.37 -18.64 -4.92
N ARG A 80 -9.24 -19.10 -5.45
CA ARG A 80 -8.46 -20.18 -4.83
C ARG A 80 -7.86 -19.80 -3.49
N ALA A 81 -7.47 -18.54 -3.33
CA ALA A 81 -6.95 -18.01 -2.07
C ALA A 81 -8.04 -17.77 -1.01
N GLY A 82 -9.32 -17.79 -1.40
CA GLY A 82 -10.46 -17.52 -0.51
C GLY A 82 -10.52 -16.06 -0.05
N ILE A 83 -10.11 -15.12 -0.92
CA ILE A 83 -10.16 -13.68 -0.66
C ILE A 83 -11.03 -12.98 -1.71
N PRO A 84 -11.64 -11.83 -1.39
CA PRO A 84 -12.32 -11.01 -2.38
C PRO A 84 -11.38 -10.60 -3.51
N MET A 85 -11.94 -10.41 -4.72
CA MET A 85 -11.20 -9.90 -5.87
C MET A 85 -10.65 -8.49 -5.55
N PRO A 86 -9.33 -8.28 -5.52
CA PRO A 86 -8.75 -6.96 -5.31
C PRO A 86 -8.97 -6.08 -6.54
N ARG A 87 -8.91 -4.75 -6.37
CA ARG A 87 -8.85 -3.83 -7.50
C ARG A 87 -7.52 -4.01 -8.25
N LEU A 88 -7.57 -3.91 -9.57
CA LEU A 88 -6.40 -4.11 -10.42
C LEU A 88 -5.92 -2.81 -11.02
N TYR A 89 -4.62 -2.65 -11.03
CA TYR A 89 -3.94 -1.49 -11.59
C TYR A 89 -2.78 -1.91 -12.47
N VAL A 90 -2.53 -1.13 -13.51
CA VAL A 90 -1.32 -1.24 -14.34
C VAL A 90 -0.50 0.05 -14.19
N ILE A 91 0.81 -0.11 -14.07
CA ILE A 91 1.78 0.98 -14.00
C ILE A 91 2.53 1.02 -15.31
N ASP A 92 2.55 2.17 -15.96
CA ASP A 92 3.27 2.38 -17.23
C ASP A 92 4.77 2.58 -16.96
N THR A 93 5.46 1.48 -16.72
CA THR A 93 6.92 1.43 -16.58
C THR A 93 7.48 0.15 -17.17
N ASP A 94 8.67 0.24 -17.76
CA ASP A 94 9.37 -0.92 -18.33
C ASP A 94 10.04 -1.79 -17.25
N GLN A 95 10.25 -1.26 -16.05
CA GLN A 95 10.82 -2.03 -14.95
C GLN A 95 9.80 -3.09 -14.46
N PRO A 96 10.13 -4.39 -14.52
CA PRO A 96 9.24 -5.43 -14.02
C PRO A 96 9.00 -5.27 -12.51
N ASN A 97 7.75 -5.06 -12.14
CA ASN A 97 7.35 -4.91 -10.75
C ASN A 97 5.88 -5.29 -10.55
N ALA A 98 5.56 -5.78 -9.36
CA ALA A 98 4.19 -5.95 -8.88
C ALA A 98 4.16 -5.72 -7.37
N PHE A 99 3.05 -5.22 -6.85
CA PHE A 99 2.83 -5.11 -5.42
C PHE A 99 1.35 -5.15 -5.06
N ALA A 100 1.08 -5.63 -3.86
CA ALA A 100 -0.23 -5.52 -3.23
C ALA A 100 -0.24 -4.35 -2.24
N THR A 101 -1.37 -3.68 -2.14
CA THR A 101 -1.61 -2.60 -1.19
C THR A 101 -3.02 -2.70 -0.63
N GLY A 102 -3.28 -2.02 0.47
CA GLY A 102 -4.59 -1.97 1.11
C GLY A 102 -4.54 -2.27 2.60
N ARG A 103 -5.59 -1.85 3.31
CA ARG A 103 -5.67 -2.01 4.77
C ARG A 103 -6.18 -3.38 5.22
N ASP A 104 -6.94 -4.05 4.36
CA ASP A 104 -7.54 -5.36 4.62
C ASP A 104 -7.93 -6.04 3.29
N PRO A 105 -8.28 -7.35 3.27
CA PRO A 105 -8.61 -8.06 2.04
C PRO A 105 -9.82 -7.50 1.27
N ASN A 106 -10.79 -6.84 1.94
CA ASN A 106 -11.94 -6.22 1.29
C ASN A 106 -11.59 -4.87 0.64
N ASN A 107 -10.49 -4.26 1.06
CA ASN A 107 -10.00 -2.96 0.60
C ASN A 107 -8.57 -3.09 0.08
N ALA A 108 -8.33 -4.10 -0.74
CA ALA A 108 -7.04 -4.38 -1.33
C ALA A 108 -6.98 -4.02 -2.81
N ALA A 109 -5.78 -3.78 -3.28
CA ALA A 109 -5.47 -3.58 -4.69
C ALA A 109 -4.15 -4.28 -5.04
N VAL A 110 -4.04 -4.74 -6.28
CA VAL A 110 -2.81 -5.28 -6.87
C VAL A 110 -2.44 -4.40 -8.04
N ALA A 111 -1.21 -3.96 -8.08
CA ALA A 111 -0.63 -3.21 -9.19
C ALA A 111 0.47 -4.03 -9.86
N VAL A 112 0.48 -4.02 -11.19
CA VAL A 112 1.44 -4.76 -12.02
C VAL A 112 2.01 -3.79 -13.05
N SER A 113 3.33 -3.80 -13.26
CA SER A 113 3.93 -2.96 -14.30
C SER A 113 3.73 -3.53 -15.71
N ALA A 114 3.67 -2.64 -16.70
CA ALA A 114 3.64 -3.01 -18.11
C ALA A 114 4.87 -3.85 -18.48
N GLY A 115 6.05 -3.51 -17.93
CA GLY A 115 7.27 -4.29 -18.12
C GLY A 115 7.14 -5.72 -17.62
N LEU A 116 6.53 -5.95 -16.45
CA LEU A 116 6.31 -7.31 -15.95
C LEU A 116 5.43 -8.12 -16.89
N LEU A 117 4.32 -7.54 -17.37
CA LEU A 117 3.41 -8.19 -18.31
C LEU A 117 4.05 -8.45 -19.68
N ARG A 118 5.07 -7.67 -20.07
CA ARG A 118 5.78 -7.82 -21.35
C ARG A 118 6.89 -8.86 -21.29
N TYR A 119 7.62 -8.94 -20.18
CA TYR A 119 8.82 -9.78 -20.07
C TYR A 119 8.56 -11.16 -19.48
N LEU A 120 7.48 -11.35 -18.73
CA LEU A 120 7.16 -12.62 -18.08
C LEU A 120 6.10 -13.37 -18.87
N GLU A 121 6.24 -14.70 -18.87
CA GLU A 121 5.20 -15.59 -19.41
C GLU A 121 3.95 -15.57 -18.51
N PRO A 122 2.76 -15.90 -19.04
CA PRO A 122 1.52 -15.90 -18.26
C PRO A 122 1.57 -16.72 -16.97
N ARG A 123 2.34 -17.81 -16.95
CA ARG A 123 2.52 -18.63 -15.74
C ARG A 123 3.38 -17.94 -14.68
N GLU A 124 4.38 -17.21 -15.12
CA GLU A 124 5.26 -16.42 -14.24
C GLU A 124 4.51 -15.22 -13.66
N VAL A 125 3.74 -14.52 -14.49
CA VAL A 125 2.82 -13.46 -14.04
C VAL A 125 1.86 -13.99 -12.98
N ALA A 126 1.25 -15.17 -13.23
CA ALA A 126 0.34 -15.81 -12.27
C ALA A 126 1.05 -16.15 -10.95
N ALA A 127 2.31 -16.59 -10.98
CA ALA A 127 3.08 -16.89 -9.79
C ALA A 127 3.40 -15.62 -8.96
N VAL A 128 3.80 -14.53 -9.61
CA VAL A 128 4.03 -13.23 -8.96
C VAL A 128 2.73 -12.72 -8.33
N ILE A 129 1.62 -12.75 -9.07
CA ILE A 129 0.31 -12.32 -8.55
C ILE A 129 -0.12 -13.19 -7.36
N ALA A 130 0.07 -14.51 -7.43
CA ALA A 130 -0.25 -15.41 -6.32
C ALA A 130 0.54 -15.05 -5.05
N HIS A 131 1.79 -14.62 -5.19
CA HIS A 131 2.62 -14.13 -4.09
C HIS A 131 2.02 -12.86 -3.49
N GLU A 132 1.63 -11.89 -4.31
CA GLU A 132 1.01 -10.64 -3.84
C GLU A 132 -0.35 -10.90 -3.15
N LEU A 133 -1.16 -11.83 -3.68
CA LEU A 133 -2.42 -12.22 -3.04
C LEU A 133 -2.20 -12.91 -1.69
N ALA A 134 -1.09 -13.62 -1.50
CA ALA A 134 -0.72 -14.20 -0.21
C ALA A 134 -0.48 -13.11 0.85
N HIS A 135 0.12 -11.96 0.48
CA HIS A 135 0.27 -10.80 1.36
C HIS A 135 -1.09 -10.20 1.76
N ILE A 136 -2.03 -10.09 0.81
CA ILE A 136 -3.40 -9.64 1.12
C ILE A 136 -4.07 -10.61 2.11
N ARG A 137 -3.99 -11.90 1.86
CA ARG A 137 -4.56 -12.94 2.74
C ARG A 137 -3.95 -12.90 4.15
N SER A 138 -2.65 -12.69 4.25
CA SER A 138 -1.90 -12.62 5.50
C SER A 138 -2.09 -11.29 6.25
N ARG A 139 -2.78 -10.32 5.64
CA ARG A 139 -3.05 -8.97 6.18
C ARG A 139 -1.78 -8.22 6.57
N ASP A 140 -0.72 -8.35 5.79
CA ASP A 140 0.54 -7.62 6.00
C ASP A 140 0.72 -6.44 5.02
N THR A 141 -0.15 -6.34 4.02
CA THR A 141 -0.18 -5.25 3.04
C THR A 141 -0.26 -3.87 3.68
N LEU A 142 -1.02 -3.71 4.78
CA LEU A 142 -1.12 -2.44 5.49
C LEU A 142 0.24 -1.98 6.02
N THR A 143 0.98 -2.88 6.67
CA THR A 143 2.32 -2.56 7.21
C THR A 143 3.28 -2.18 6.08
N MET A 144 3.28 -2.95 4.99
CA MET A 144 4.11 -2.68 3.81
C MET A 144 3.76 -1.34 3.18
N THR A 145 2.48 -1.06 2.99
CA THR A 145 1.97 0.19 2.41
C THR A 145 2.30 1.41 3.28
N MET A 146 2.12 1.31 4.58
CA MET A 146 2.47 2.40 5.52
C MET A 146 3.98 2.67 5.52
N THR A 147 4.80 1.63 5.50
CA THR A 147 6.26 1.77 5.43
C THR A 147 6.67 2.45 4.12
N ALA A 148 6.11 2.03 2.97
CA ALA A 148 6.38 2.62 1.67
C ALA A 148 5.95 4.10 1.61
N THR A 149 4.80 4.45 2.17
CA THR A 149 4.29 5.82 2.23
C THR A 149 5.22 6.72 3.05
N ILE A 150 5.64 6.26 4.23
CA ILE A 150 6.56 7.00 5.11
C ILE A 150 7.93 7.19 4.43
N ALA A 151 8.48 6.11 3.88
CA ALA A 151 9.75 6.16 3.17
C ALA A 151 9.69 7.10 1.95
N GLY A 152 8.60 7.06 1.19
CA GLY A 152 8.36 7.97 0.06
C GLY A 152 8.28 9.44 0.50
N ALA A 153 7.56 9.73 1.58
CA ALA A 153 7.47 11.09 2.13
C ALA A 153 8.84 11.62 2.60
N ILE A 154 9.64 10.78 3.27
CA ILE A 154 11.00 11.15 3.69
C ILE A 154 11.88 11.42 2.47
N SER A 155 11.81 10.58 1.45
CA SER A 155 12.58 10.77 0.22
C SER A 155 12.23 12.08 -0.51
N MET A 156 10.95 12.46 -0.52
CA MET A 156 10.51 13.74 -1.12
C MET A 156 11.01 14.97 -0.33
N LEU A 157 11.14 14.86 0.99
CA LEU A 157 11.66 15.95 1.84
C LEU A 157 13.19 16.07 1.77
N ALA A 158 13.88 15.04 1.32
CA ALA A 158 15.34 14.99 1.21
C ALA A 158 15.88 15.51 -0.14
N GLN A 159 14.99 15.88 -1.07
CA GLN A 159 15.33 16.48 -2.38
C GLN A 159 15.23 18.00 -2.32
#